data_479948e7a258f2be887464e03bc4943a
#
_entry.id   479948e7a258f2be887464e03bc4943a
#
_cell.length_a   1.000
_cell.length_b   1.000
_cell.length_c   1.000
_cell.angle_alpha   90.00
_cell.angle_beta   90.00
_cell.angle_gamma   90.00
#
_symmetry.space_group_name_H-M   'P 1'
#
loop_
_entity.id
_entity.type
_entity.pdbx_description
1 polymer ?
#
loop_
_entity_poly.entity_id
_entity_poly.type
_entity_poly.pdbx_seq_one_letter_code
_entity_poly.pdbx_strand_id
1 'polypeptide(L)'
;MSDHKTAKRGLGRGLSALMADMDISGATASQTSREGTMIPIEQITANPDQPRRSFEPTALQELADSLRQRGVLQPLIVRPHPRDEGLYQIVAGERRWRAAQMAQLHELPVIIREFSDTEVLEVAIIENIQRADLNAIEEAASYRQLMDRFGHTQEKLADALNKSRSHIANLLRLLNLPDSIQDFVKEGKLSAGHARALITADNPVALARRVIDGGLSVRETEGLVRKKSEPGTSAPTRRSSGASEKDADTRALEGDLSAHLKMQVVINHVDSGGGTLTVTYRDLDQLDALCQLLGGN
;
A
#
# COMPACT_ATOMS: atom_id res chain seq x y z
N MET A 1 3.42 -1.05 -52.25
CA MET A 1 4.28 -1.08 -51.06
C MET A 1 3.80 0.07 -50.18
N SER A 2 2.92 -0.23 -49.25
CA SER A 2 2.31 0.77 -48.36
C SER A 2 2.66 0.38 -46.95
N ASP A 3 3.59 1.14 -46.37
CA ASP A 3 4.03 1.02 -44.98
C ASP A 3 2.91 1.48 -44.06
N HIS A 4 2.27 0.54 -43.40
CA HIS A 4 1.44 0.81 -42.21
C HIS A 4 2.35 1.05 -40.99
N LYS A 5 2.72 2.29 -40.74
CA LYS A 5 3.24 2.73 -39.44
C LYS A 5 2.14 2.63 -38.41
N THR A 6 2.12 1.54 -37.64
CA THR A 6 1.35 1.42 -36.42
C THR A 6 1.89 2.42 -35.39
N ALA A 7 1.15 3.49 -35.17
CA ALA A 7 1.41 4.46 -34.11
C ALA A 7 1.35 3.74 -32.77
N LYS A 8 2.49 3.63 -32.10
CA LYS A 8 2.56 3.26 -30.67
C LYS A 8 1.79 4.31 -29.87
N ARG A 9 0.54 4.01 -29.54
CA ARG A 9 -0.25 4.79 -28.59
C ARG A 9 0.48 4.74 -27.23
N GLY A 10 0.95 5.89 -26.78
CA GLY A 10 1.59 6.06 -25.47
C GLY A 10 0.59 5.83 -24.35
N LEU A 11 0.51 4.61 -23.84
CA LEU A 11 -0.10 4.30 -22.55
C LEU A 11 0.78 4.93 -21.46
N GLY A 12 0.38 6.03 -20.91
CA GLY A 12 1.12 6.70 -19.82
C GLY A 12 0.74 8.15 -19.56
N ARG A 13 -0.12 8.75 -20.37
CA ARG A 13 -0.54 10.15 -20.17
C ARG A 13 -1.55 10.31 -19.03
N GLY A 14 -2.45 9.35 -18.82
CA GLY A 14 -3.47 9.42 -17.77
C GLY A 14 -2.87 9.38 -16.36
N LEU A 15 -2.01 8.40 -16.10
CA LEU A 15 -1.37 8.23 -14.79
C LEU A 15 -0.46 9.41 -14.44
N SER A 16 0.38 9.87 -15.39
CA SER A 16 1.27 11.02 -15.17
C SER A 16 0.53 12.35 -15.01
N ALA A 17 -0.60 12.52 -15.71
CA ALA A 17 -1.42 13.73 -15.59
C ALA A 17 -2.13 13.78 -14.22
N LEU A 18 -2.57 12.65 -13.70
CA LEU A 18 -3.19 12.53 -12.39
C LEU A 18 -2.19 12.71 -11.26
N MET A 19 -0.99 12.13 -11.39
CA MET A 19 0.07 12.29 -10.40
C MET A 19 0.54 13.75 -10.30
N ALA A 20 0.66 14.44 -11.42
CA ALA A 20 1.00 15.88 -11.41
C ALA A 20 -0.06 16.74 -10.70
N ASP A 21 -1.34 16.34 -10.72
CA ASP A 21 -2.42 17.04 -10.02
C ASP A 21 -2.62 16.56 -8.57
N MET A 22 -2.17 15.38 -8.21
CA MET A 22 -2.26 14.82 -6.84
C MET A 22 -1.07 15.22 -5.96
N ASP A 23 0.09 15.55 -6.53
CA ASP A 23 1.27 16.11 -5.84
C ASP A 23 1.08 17.57 -5.35
N ILE A 24 -0.14 18.10 -5.40
CA ILE A 24 -0.48 19.45 -4.94
C ILE A 24 -0.34 19.62 -3.40
N SER A 25 0.06 18.60 -2.67
CA SER A 25 0.33 18.73 -1.22
C SER A 25 1.73 19.20 -0.85
N GLY A 26 2.63 19.44 -1.80
CA GLY A 26 4.00 19.79 -1.40
C GLY A 26 5.00 20.22 -2.45
N ALA A 27 4.71 21.08 -3.43
CA ALA A 27 5.76 21.85 -4.10
C ALA A 27 5.17 22.96 -5.01
N THR A 28 5.75 24.13 -4.92
CA THR A 28 5.63 25.31 -5.76
C THR A 28 5.55 25.01 -7.27
N ALA A 29 4.36 24.74 -7.79
CA ALA A 29 4.11 24.67 -9.23
C ALA A 29 3.13 25.79 -9.64
N SER A 30 3.49 26.45 -10.69
CA SER A 30 2.89 27.58 -11.42
C SER A 30 1.42 27.91 -11.12
N GLN A 31 1.15 29.13 -10.70
CA GLN A 31 -0.15 29.67 -10.26
C GLN A 31 -1.26 29.68 -11.34
N THR A 32 -0.99 29.30 -12.57
CA THR A 32 -1.94 29.40 -13.68
C THR A 32 -2.89 28.21 -13.87
N SER A 33 -2.75 27.11 -13.10
CA SER A 33 -3.64 25.93 -13.19
C SER A 33 -4.57 25.75 -11.98
N ARG A 34 -4.63 26.72 -11.06
CA ARG A 34 -5.36 26.60 -9.78
C ARG A 34 -6.78 27.17 -9.78
N GLU A 35 -7.16 27.92 -10.79
CA GLU A 35 -8.52 28.47 -10.90
C GLU A 35 -9.41 27.42 -11.59
N GLY A 36 -10.09 26.60 -10.78
CA GLY A 36 -11.14 25.75 -11.28
C GLY A 36 -12.25 26.61 -11.91
N THR A 37 -12.78 26.18 -13.03
CA THR A 37 -13.97 26.80 -13.63
C THR A 37 -15.17 26.55 -12.72
N MET A 38 -15.94 27.59 -12.39
CA MET A 38 -17.19 27.43 -11.65
C MET A 38 -18.27 26.90 -12.58
N ILE A 39 -18.85 25.77 -12.21
CA ILE A 39 -19.93 25.11 -12.99
C ILE A 39 -21.13 24.92 -12.09
N PRO A 40 -22.36 25.21 -12.59
CA PRO A 40 -23.58 24.90 -11.89
C PRO A 40 -23.68 23.42 -11.52
N ILE A 41 -24.05 23.13 -10.25
CA ILE A 41 -24.09 21.76 -9.73
C ILE A 41 -25.05 20.85 -10.52
N GLU A 42 -26.06 21.45 -11.13
CA GLU A 42 -27.06 20.79 -11.99
C GLU A 42 -26.47 20.25 -13.29
N GLN A 43 -25.36 20.83 -13.77
CA GLN A 43 -24.66 20.37 -14.96
C GLN A 43 -23.66 19.25 -14.65
N ILE A 44 -23.52 18.86 -13.38
CA ILE A 44 -22.56 17.83 -12.95
C ILE A 44 -23.32 16.55 -12.63
N THR A 45 -22.95 15.45 -13.28
CA THR A 45 -23.56 14.13 -13.12
C THR A 45 -22.60 13.13 -12.49
N ALA A 46 -23.16 12.20 -11.69
CA ALA A 46 -22.37 11.11 -11.13
C ALA A 46 -21.94 10.12 -12.23
N ASN A 47 -20.80 9.48 -12.03
CA ASN A 47 -20.39 8.37 -12.88
C ASN A 47 -21.06 7.06 -12.41
N PRO A 48 -21.87 6.37 -13.25
CA PRO A 48 -22.53 5.12 -12.88
C PRO A 48 -21.56 3.98 -12.57
N ASP A 49 -20.33 4.02 -13.12
CA ASP A 49 -19.28 3.01 -12.95
C ASP A 49 -18.39 3.28 -11.73
N GLN A 50 -18.71 4.24 -10.87
CA GLN A 50 -17.96 4.51 -9.63
C GLN A 50 -17.98 3.29 -8.70
N PRO A 51 -16.82 2.83 -8.22
CA PRO A 51 -16.70 1.68 -7.35
C PRO A 51 -17.29 1.93 -5.95
N ARG A 52 -17.36 3.19 -5.52
CA ARG A 52 -17.88 3.55 -4.20
C ARG A 52 -19.38 3.81 -4.24
N ARG A 53 -20.16 2.84 -3.76
CA ARG A 53 -21.63 2.93 -3.70
C ARG A 53 -22.19 3.29 -2.32
N SER A 54 -21.44 3.06 -1.25
CA SER A 54 -21.87 3.38 0.13
C SER A 54 -21.07 4.56 0.69
N PHE A 55 -21.79 5.52 1.25
CA PHE A 55 -21.20 6.68 1.93
C PHE A 55 -21.80 6.70 3.34
N GLU A 56 -20.95 6.84 4.34
CA GLU A 56 -21.40 7.00 5.71
C GLU A 56 -22.10 8.35 5.87
N PRO A 57 -23.37 8.35 6.32
CA PRO A 57 -24.18 9.58 6.34
C PRO A 57 -23.60 10.66 7.25
N THR A 58 -23.03 10.25 8.41
CA THR A 58 -22.43 11.16 9.38
C THR A 58 -21.22 11.88 8.79
N ALA A 59 -20.30 11.15 8.20
CA ALA A 59 -19.10 11.71 7.57
C ALA A 59 -19.42 12.58 6.33
N LEU A 60 -20.55 12.32 5.66
CA LEU A 60 -21.00 13.15 4.55
C LEU A 60 -21.63 14.46 5.05
N GLN A 61 -22.37 14.42 6.17
CA GLN A 61 -22.97 15.59 6.81
C GLN A 61 -21.87 16.53 7.34
N GLU A 62 -20.87 16.01 8.03
CA GLU A 62 -19.73 16.80 8.51
C GLU A 62 -19.02 17.52 7.36
N LEU A 63 -18.83 16.82 6.24
CA LEU A 63 -18.27 17.42 5.04
C LEU A 63 -19.19 18.52 4.47
N ALA A 64 -20.51 18.30 4.43
CA ALA A 64 -21.47 19.32 3.94
C ALA A 64 -21.43 20.57 4.81
N ASP A 65 -21.33 20.43 6.13
CA ASP A 65 -21.26 21.58 7.06
C ASP A 65 -19.94 22.34 6.90
N SER A 66 -18.84 21.62 6.65
CA SER A 66 -17.54 22.24 6.34
C SER A 66 -17.61 23.01 5.01
N LEU A 67 -18.22 22.42 3.97
CA LEU A 67 -18.38 23.07 2.66
C LEU A 67 -19.27 24.31 2.72
N ARG A 68 -20.29 24.31 3.58
CA ARG A 68 -21.17 25.47 3.80
C ARG A 68 -20.42 26.66 4.41
N GLN A 69 -19.44 26.38 5.29
CA GLN A 69 -18.67 27.42 5.99
C GLN A 69 -17.48 27.95 5.18
N ARG A 70 -16.77 27.07 4.47
CA ARG A 70 -15.48 27.37 3.84
C ARG A 70 -15.49 27.33 2.32
N GLY A 71 -16.60 26.88 1.72
CA GLY A 71 -16.67 26.57 0.30
C GLY A 71 -15.86 25.30 -0.07
N VAL A 72 -15.80 25.02 -1.36
CA VAL A 72 -15.04 23.90 -1.92
C VAL A 72 -13.62 24.36 -2.20
N LEU A 73 -12.69 24.02 -1.31
CA LEU A 73 -11.27 24.42 -1.43
C LEU A 73 -10.53 23.64 -2.51
N GLN A 74 -10.89 22.37 -2.71
CA GLN A 74 -10.27 21.50 -3.71
C GLN A 74 -11.27 21.23 -4.83
N PRO A 75 -10.98 21.62 -6.08
CA PRO A 75 -11.90 21.44 -7.20
C PRO A 75 -12.17 19.96 -7.48
N LEU A 76 -13.33 19.67 -8.10
CA LEU A 76 -13.65 18.37 -8.63
C LEU A 76 -12.95 18.17 -9.98
N ILE A 77 -12.67 16.94 -10.35
CA ILE A 77 -12.22 16.60 -11.71
C ILE A 77 -13.42 16.06 -12.46
N VAL A 78 -13.74 16.70 -13.58
CA VAL A 78 -14.86 16.33 -14.44
C VAL A 78 -14.42 16.22 -15.89
N ARG A 79 -15.17 15.43 -16.68
CA ARG A 79 -15.05 15.41 -18.13
C ARG A 79 -16.36 15.86 -18.79
N PRO A 80 -16.34 16.32 -20.07
CA PRO A 80 -17.57 16.48 -20.83
C PRO A 80 -18.35 15.17 -20.83
N HIS A 81 -19.66 15.25 -20.67
CA HIS A 81 -20.50 14.04 -20.63
C HIS A 81 -20.50 13.38 -22.02
N PRO A 82 -20.27 12.03 -22.12
CA PRO A 82 -20.07 11.38 -23.42
C PRO A 82 -21.31 11.33 -24.30
N ARG A 83 -22.51 11.59 -23.77
CA ARG A 83 -23.78 11.50 -24.48
C ARG A 83 -24.59 12.79 -24.48
N ASP A 84 -24.45 13.60 -23.44
CA ASP A 84 -25.31 14.78 -23.24
C ASP A 84 -24.48 16.04 -23.32
N GLU A 85 -24.68 16.84 -24.35
CA GLU A 85 -23.98 18.12 -24.53
C GLU A 85 -24.36 19.11 -23.41
N GLY A 86 -23.37 19.81 -22.88
CA GLY A 86 -23.55 20.80 -21.81
C GLY A 86 -23.55 20.21 -20.40
N LEU A 87 -23.47 18.88 -20.26
CA LEU A 87 -23.28 18.23 -18.96
C LEU A 87 -21.83 17.76 -18.76
N TYR A 88 -21.47 17.58 -17.50
CA TYR A 88 -20.15 17.12 -17.09
C TYR A 88 -20.29 15.88 -16.21
N GLN A 89 -19.46 14.88 -16.45
CA GLN A 89 -19.44 13.66 -15.64
C GLN A 89 -18.26 13.70 -14.66
N ILE A 90 -18.54 13.35 -13.39
CA ILE A 90 -17.51 13.30 -12.35
C ILE A 90 -16.51 12.17 -12.63
N VAL A 91 -15.22 12.52 -12.64
CA VAL A 91 -14.11 11.59 -12.67
C VAL A 91 -13.58 11.34 -11.26
N ALA A 92 -13.38 12.43 -10.48
CA ALA A 92 -12.96 12.34 -9.09
C ALA A 92 -13.63 13.43 -8.23
N GLY A 93 -13.89 13.11 -6.96
CA GLY A 93 -14.48 14.05 -5.99
C GLY A 93 -15.97 13.86 -5.74
N GLU A 94 -16.56 12.68 -5.97
CA GLU A 94 -18.00 12.43 -5.79
C GLU A 94 -18.50 12.73 -4.37
N ARG A 95 -17.70 12.46 -3.32
CA ARG A 95 -18.06 12.84 -1.95
C ARG A 95 -18.29 14.34 -1.79
N ARG A 96 -17.41 15.15 -2.41
CA ARG A 96 -17.53 16.62 -2.39
C ARG A 96 -18.77 17.09 -3.13
N TRP A 97 -19.07 16.49 -4.27
CA TRP A 97 -20.30 16.80 -5.02
C TRP A 97 -21.56 16.48 -4.21
N ARG A 98 -21.66 15.29 -3.60
CA ARG A 98 -22.81 14.93 -2.76
C ARG A 98 -22.92 15.82 -1.53
N ALA A 99 -21.82 16.12 -0.86
CA ALA A 99 -21.81 17.03 0.28
C ALA A 99 -22.19 18.45 -0.14
N ALA A 100 -21.80 18.92 -1.32
CA ALA A 100 -22.19 20.22 -1.86
C ALA A 100 -23.69 20.29 -2.18
N GLN A 101 -24.31 19.21 -2.68
CA GLN A 101 -25.78 19.12 -2.83
C GLN A 101 -26.48 19.24 -1.47
N MET A 102 -26.00 18.54 -0.43
CA MET A 102 -26.53 18.64 0.93
C MET A 102 -26.32 20.04 1.53
N ALA A 103 -25.21 20.69 1.17
CA ALA A 103 -24.91 22.07 1.57
C ALA A 103 -25.69 23.13 0.77
N GLN A 104 -26.45 22.71 -0.26
CA GLN A 104 -27.23 23.58 -1.17
C GLN A 104 -26.34 24.61 -1.90
N LEU A 105 -25.13 24.22 -2.30
CA LEU A 105 -24.27 25.04 -3.13
C LEU A 105 -24.77 25.01 -4.59
N HIS A 106 -24.80 26.17 -5.24
CA HIS A 106 -25.28 26.31 -6.63
C HIS A 106 -24.20 26.05 -7.66
N GLU A 107 -22.95 26.34 -7.34
CA GLU A 107 -21.82 26.20 -8.24
C GLU A 107 -20.66 25.52 -7.52
N LEU A 108 -19.84 24.78 -8.30
CA LEU A 108 -18.67 24.10 -7.79
C LEU A 108 -17.43 24.41 -8.65
N PRO A 109 -16.27 24.61 -8.03
CA PRO A 109 -15.02 24.69 -8.76
C PRO A 109 -14.67 23.31 -9.33
N VAL A 110 -14.45 23.24 -10.64
CA VAL A 110 -14.10 22.01 -11.35
C VAL A 110 -12.90 22.21 -12.26
N ILE A 111 -12.14 21.14 -12.45
CA ILE A 111 -11.12 21.03 -13.49
C ILE A 111 -11.71 20.16 -14.59
N ILE A 112 -11.94 20.76 -15.77
CA ILE A 112 -12.45 20.05 -16.93
C ILE A 112 -11.27 19.41 -17.66
N ARG A 113 -11.33 18.09 -17.90
CA ARG A 113 -10.36 17.38 -18.70
C ARG A 113 -11.05 16.38 -19.62
N GLU A 114 -10.47 16.17 -20.78
CA GLU A 114 -10.91 15.12 -21.68
C GLU A 114 -10.33 13.78 -21.21
N PHE A 115 -11.20 12.89 -20.79
CA PHE A 115 -10.88 11.52 -20.42
C PHE A 115 -11.72 10.55 -21.26
N SER A 116 -11.08 9.54 -21.80
CA SER A 116 -11.77 8.37 -22.35
C SER A 116 -12.42 7.56 -21.22
N ASP A 117 -13.39 6.70 -21.52
CA ASP A 117 -14.00 5.81 -20.52
C ASP A 117 -12.96 4.92 -19.82
N THR A 118 -11.93 4.51 -20.56
CA THR A 118 -10.82 3.72 -20.00
C THR A 118 -10.02 4.51 -18.98
N GLU A 119 -9.67 5.76 -19.27
CA GLU A 119 -8.93 6.61 -18.35
C GLU A 119 -9.76 6.99 -17.12
N VAL A 120 -11.07 7.20 -17.26
CA VAL A 120 -11.96 7.43 -16.13
C VAL A 120 -11.98 6.24 -15.18
N LEU A 121 -12.04 5.03 -15.72
CA LEU A 121 -12.01 3.81 -14.89
C LEU A 121 -10.64 3.63 -14.23
N GLU A 122 -9.54 3.93 -14.91
CA GLU A 122 -8.19 3.91 -14.34
C GLU A 122 -8.07 4.86 -13.14
N VAL A 123 -8.52 6.11 -13.31
CA VAL A 123 -8.57 7.11 -12.23
C VAL A 123 -9.36 6.62 -11.03
N ALA A 124 -10.55 6.06 -11.27
CA ALA A 124 -11.42 5.57 -10.20
C ALA A 124 -10.78 4.42 -9.39
N ILE A 125 -10.02 3.53 -10.05
CA ILE A 125 -9.30 2.45 -9.38
C ILE A 125 -8.13 3.01 -8.56
N ILE A 126 -7.38 3.98 -9.10
CA ILE A 126 -6.25 4.61 -8.42
C ILE A 126 -6.75 5.38 -7.16
N GLU A 127 -7.83 6.15 -7.29
CA GLU A 127 -8.44 6.86 -6.15
C GLU A 127 -8.87 5.86 -5.08
N ASN A 128 -9.46 4.73 -5.49
CA ASN A 128 -9.87 3.69 -4.56
C ASN A 128 -8.66 3.06 -3.82
N ILE A 129 -7.53 2.82 -4.50
CA ILE A 129 -6.30 2.29 -3.89
C ILE A 129 -5.73 3.22 -2.81
N GLN A 130 -5.92 4.53 -2.94
CA GLN A 130 -5.40 5.50 -1.97
C GLN A 130 -6.24 5.62 -0.70
N ARG A 131 -7.29 4.82 -0.57
CA ARG A 131 -8.10 4.78 0.66
C ARG A 131 -7.33 4.08 1.78
N ALA A 132 -7.42 4.67 2.97
CA ALA A 132 -6.74 4.14 4.17
C ALA A 132 -7.41 2.87 4.76
N ASP A 133 -8.64 2.56 4.33
CA ASP A 133 -9.48 1.47 4.85
C ASP A 133 -9.46 0.19 4.01
N LEU A 134 -8.64 0.13 2.94
CA LEU A 134 -8.52 -1.06 2.12
C LEU A 134 -7.81 -2.21 2.85
N ASN A 135 -8.36 -3.41 2.73
CA ASN A 135 -7.63 -4.60 3.13
C ASN A 135 -6.62 -5.05 2.04
N ALA A 136 -5.66 -5.87 2.43
CA ALA A 136 -4.58 -6.31 1.54
C ALA A 136 -5.05 -7.09 0.30
N ILE A 137 -6.20 -7.77 0.36
CA ILE A 137 -6.78 -8.50 -0.78
C ILE A 137 -7.45 -7.55 -1.76
N GLU A 138 -8.17 -6.54 -1.26
CA GLU A 138 -8.78 -5.50 -2.11
C GLU A 138 -7.73 -4.66 -2.81
N GLU A 139 -6.66 -4.30 -2.09
CA GLU A 139 -5.53 -3.58 -2.67
C GLU A 139 -4.85 -4.42 -3.77
N ALA A 140 -4.61 -5.71 -3.52
CA ALA A 140 -4.05 -6.63 -4.50
C ALA A 140 -4.94 -6.80 -5.74
N ALA A 141 -6.26 -6.91 -5.55
CA ALA A 141 -7.24 -7.02 -6.63
C ALA A 141 -7.24 -5.77 -7.53
N SER A 142 -7.14 -4.60 -6.91
CA SER A 142 -7.05 -3.32 -7.64
C SER A 142 -5.76 -3.23 -8.46
N TYR A 143 -4.61 -3.67 -7.93
CA TYR A 143 -3.36 -3.75 -8.71
C TYR A 143 -3.48 -4.74 -9.87
N ARG A 144 -4.07 -5.90 -9.66
CA ARG A 144 -4.33 -6.89 -10.72
C ARG A 144 -5.20 -6.27 -11.82
N GLN A 145 -6.26 -5.57 -11.44
CA GLN A 145 -7.17 -4.91 -12.39
C GLN A 145 -6.45 -3.84 -13.23
N LEU A 146 -5.56 -3.04 -12.62
CA LEU A 146 -4.74 -2.06 -13.33
C LEU A 146 -3.76 -2.73 -14.31
N MET A 147 -3.19 -3.86 -13.94
CA MET A 147 -2.29 -4.61 -14.83
C MET A 147 -3.03 -5.24 -16.01
N ASP A 148 -4.14 -5.92 -15.73
CA ASP A 148 -4.86 -6.73 -16.73
C ASP A 148 -5.65 -5.85 -17.72
N ARG A 149 -6.27 -4.76 -17.25
CA ARG A 149 -7.11 -3.88 -18.10
C ARG A 149 -6.32 -2.78 -18.79
N PHE A 150 -5.29 -2.24 -18.15
CA PHE A 150 -4.57 -1.06 -18.64
C PHE A 150 -3.12 -1.37 -19.03
N GLY A 151 -2.68 -2.62 -18.87
CA GLY A 151 -1.33 -3.06 -19.25
C GLY A 151 -0.20 -2.44 -18.42
N HIS A 152 -0.49 -2.01 -17.20
CA HIS A 152 0.55 -1.49 -16.31
C HIS A 152 1.49 -2.59 -15.85
N THR A 153 2.77 -2.28 -15.76
CA THR A 153 3.76 -3.15 -15.12
C THR A 153 3.81 -2.89 -13.61
N GLN A 154 4.27 -3.88 -12.83
CA GLN A 154 4.48 -3.70 -11.40
C GLN A 154 5.41 -2.53 -11.08
N GLU A 155 6.40 -2.25 -11.92
CA GLU A 155 7.31 -1.12 -11.77
C GLU A 155 6.59 0.21 -11.94
N LYS A 156 5.83 0.37 -13.02
CA LYS A 156 5.05 1.58 -13.26
C LYS A 156 4.05 1.87 -12.15
N LEU A 157 3.38 0.82 -11.63
CA LEU A 157 2.47 0.96 -10.50
C LEU A 157 3.22 1.34 -9.21
N ALA A 158 4.41 0.78 -8.98
CA ALA A 158 5.23 1.10 -7.83
C ALA A 158 5.64 2.57 -7.83
N ASP A 159 6.14 3.06 -8.95
CA ASP A 159 6.53 4.46 -9.13
C ASP A 159 5.32 5.39 -8.96
N ALA A 160 4.22 5.07 -9.65
CA ALA A 160 3.02 5.90 -9.64
C ALA A 160 2.34 6.00 -8.27
N LEU A 161 2.37 4.93 -7.46
CA LEU A 161 1.71 4.87 -6.16
C LEU A 161 2.66 5.10 -4.99
N ASN A 162 3.91 5.46 -5.27
CA ASN A 162 4.98 5.63 -4.27
C ASN A 162 5.11 4.41 -3.34
N LYS A 163 5.07 3.21 -3.93
CA LYS A 163 5.23 1.93 -3.25
C LYS A 163 6.45 1.20 -3.78
N SER A 164 7.01 0.26 -3.01
CA SER A 164 8.07 -0.58 -3.56
C SER A 164 7.49 -1.65 -4.51
N ARG A 165 8.23 -2.01 -5.58
CA ARG A 165 7.87 -3.11 -6.46
C ARG A 165 7.65 -4.42 -5.69
N SER A 166 8.48 -4.66 -4.66
CA SER A 166 8.36 -5.84 -3.82
C SER A 166 7.05 -5.85 -3.00
N HIS A 167 6.57 -4.69 -2.57
CA HIS A 167 5.28 -4.57 -1.89
C HIS A 167 4.13 -5.01 -2.81
N ILE A 168 4.07 -4.45 -4.03
CA ILE A 168 3.05 -4.81 -5.02
C ILE A 168 3.12 -6.30 -5.39
N ALA A 169 4.33 -6.82 -5.64
CA ALA A 169 4.51 -8.24 -5.95
C ALA A 169 4.04 -9.15 -4.82
N ASN A 170 4.32 -8.79 -3.56
CA ASN A 170 3.87 -9.56 -2.39
C ASN A 170 2.35 -9.55 -2.24
N LEU A 171 1.69 -8.41 -2.46
CA LEU A 171 0.23 -8.33 -2.42
C LEU A 171 -0.41 -9.14 -3.54
N LEU A 172 0.08 -9.02 -4.78
CA LEU A 172 -0.43 -9.81 -5.91
C LEU A 172 -0.33 -11.32 -5.68
N ARG A 173 0.70 -11.78 -4.97
CA ARG A 173 0.84 -13.20 -4.61
C ARG A 173 -0.26 -13.68 -3.66
N LEU A 174 -0.88 -12.81 -2.86
CA LEU A 174 -1.98 -13.18 -1.97
C LEU A 174 -3.22 -13.66 -2.74
N LEU A 175 -3.44 -13.13 -3.96
CA LEU A 175 -4.53 -13.56 -4.83
C LEU A 175 -4.40 -15.00 -5.35
N ASN A 176 -3.22 -15.62 -5.21
CA ASN A 176 -3.01 -17.03 -5.56
C ASN A 176 -3.40 -17.98 -4.43
N LEU A 177 -3.75 -17.47 -3.25
CA LEU A 177 -4.24 -18.28 -2.14
C LEU A 177 -5.69 -18.71 -2.38
N PRO A 178 -6.11 -19.84 -1.81
CA PRO A 178 -7.52 -20.25 -1.81
C PRO A 178 -8.44 -19.17 -1.25
N ASP A 179 -9.65 -19.04 -1.80
CA ASP A 179 -10.63 -18.01 -1.43
C ASP A 179 -10.90 -17.95 0.08
N SER A 180 -10.97 -19.13 0.74
CA SER A 180 -11.18 -19.22 2.19
C SER A 180 -10.08 -18.50 3.01
N ILE A 181 -8.83 -18.48 2.52
CA ILE A 181 -7.73 -17.75 3.19
C ILE A 181 -7.82 -16.26 2.86
N GLN A 182 -8.16 -15.93 1.62
CA GLN A 182 -8.40 -14.54 1.24
C GLN A 182 -9.52 -13.93 2.10
N ASP A 183 -10.59 -14.68 2.37
CA ASP A 183 -11.68 -14.24 3.23
C ASP A 183 -11.23 -14.03 4.69
N PHE A 184 -10.38 -14.90 5.24
CA PHE A 184 -9.79 -14.67 6.56
C PHE A 184 -8.95 -13.39 6.63
N VAL A 185 -8.28 -13.01 5.52
CA VAL A 185 -7.54 -11.74 5.46
C VAL A 185 -8.50 -10.56 5.37
N LYS A 186 -9.57 -10.65 4.55
CA LYS A 186 -10.60 -9.61 4.44
C LYS A 186 -11.30 -9.35 5.77
N GLU A 187 -11.58 -10.42 6.53
CA GLU A 187 -12.20 -10.37 7.84
C GLU A 187 -11.23 -9.95 8.97
N GLY A 188 -9.95 -9.73 8.66
CA GLY A 188 -8.94 -9.38 9.66
C GLY A 188 -8.51 -10.51 10.59
N LYS A 189 -8.97 -11.74 10.35
CA LYS A 189 -8.58 -12.94 11.12
C LYS A 189 -7.14 -13.35 10.88
N LEU A 190 -6.62 -13.04 9.67
CA LEU A 190 -5.22 -13.22 9.29
C LEU A 190 -4.64 -11.90 8.78
N SER A 191 -3.41 -11.58 9.17
CA SER A 191 -2.69 -10.47 8.54
C SER A 191 -2.12 -10.87 7.17
N ALA A 192 -1.80 -9.87 6.34
CA ALA A 192 -1.10 -10.09 5.07
C ALA A 192 0.24 -10.83 5.25
N GLY A 193 0.92 -10.66 6.39
CA GLY A 193 2.14 -11.38 6.74
C GLY A 193 1.89 -12.88 6.93
N HIS A 194 0.84 -13.26 7.66
CA HIS A 194 0.45 -14.66 7.84
C HIS A 194 0.07 -15.29 6.49
N ALA A 195 -0.76 -14.60 5.70
CA ALA A 195 -1.16 -15.08 4.38
C ALA A 195 0.04 -15.29 3.46
N ARG A 196 1.02 -14.36 3.46
CA ARG A 196 2.26 -14.50 2.68
C ARG A 196 3.07 -15.73 3.07
N ALA A 197 3.19 -16.02 4.37
CA ALA A 197 3.88 -17.22 4.85
C ALA A 197 3.19 -18.50 4.37
N LEU A 198 1.86 -18.50 4.24
CA LEU A 198 1.09 -19.66 3.81
C LEU A 198 1.14 -19.95 2.30
N ILE A 199 1.63 -19.03 1.47
CA ILE A 199 1.70 -19.22 0.00
C ILE A 199 2.53 -20.45 -0.38
N THR A 200 3.58 -20.75 0.38
CA THR A 200 4.49 -21.87 0.11
C THR A 200 4.12 -23.16 0.83
N ALA A 201 2.99 -23.19 1.52
CA ALA A 201 2.55 -24.35 2.29
C ALA A 201 1.82 -25.37 1.41
N ASP A 202 2.05 -26.67 1.62
CA ASP A 202 1.35 -27.76 0.92
C ASP A 202 -0.16 -27.79 1.20
N ASN A 203 -0.55 -27.47 2.44
CA ASN A 203 -1.96 -27.36 2.84
C ASN A 203 -2.21 -26.03 3.57
N PRO A 204 -2.34 -24.94 2.80
CA PRO A 204 -2.44 -23.62 3.37
C PRO A 204 -3.71 -23.40 4.19
N VAL A 205 -4.85 -24.05 3.83
CA VAL A 205 -6.13 -23.88 4.53
C VAL A 205 -6.10 -24.49 5.94
N ALA A 206 -5.54 -25.70 6.08
CA ALA A 206 -5.42 -26.35 7.39
C ALA A 206 -4.45 -25.59 8.31
N LEU A 207 -3.37 -25.06 7.74
CA LEU A 207 -2.42 -24.23 8.49
C LEU A 207 -3.02 -22.89 8.88
N ALA A 208 -3.80 -22.25 8.00
CA ALA A 208 -4.50 -21.00 8.29
C ALA A 208 -5.40 -21.12 9.51
N ARG A 209 -6.21 -22.18 9.57
CA ARG A 209 -7.08 -22.45 10.75
C ARG A 209 -6.26 -22.60 12.02
N ARG A 210 -5.18 -23.40 11.94
CA ARG A 210 -4.30 -23.59 13.10
C ARG A 210 -3.63 -22.29 13.57
N VAL A 211 -3.28 -21.40 12.65
CA VAL A 211 -2.73 -20.08 12.97
C VAL A 211 -3.77 -19.22 13.68
N ILE A 212 -5.02 -19.24 13.21
CA ILE A 212 -6.13 -18.49 13.81
C ILE A 212 -6.45 -19.03 15.20
N ASP A 213 -6.65 -20.35 15.32
CA ASP A 213 -7.02 -21.01 16.57
C ASP A 213 -5.93 -20.89 17.65
N GLY A 214 -4.66 -20.91 17.23
CA GLY A 214 -3.50 -20.81 18.11
C GLY A 214 -3.04 -19.37 18.37
N GLY A 215 -3.58 -18.36 17.71
CA GLY A 215 -3.12 -16.98 17.81
C GLY A 215 -1.64 -16.80 17.47
N LEU A 216 -1.13 -17.57 16.50
CA LEU A 216 0.29 -17.64 16.21
C LEU A 216 0.79 -16.36 15.53
N SER A 217 2.02 -15.98 15.82
CA SER A 217 2.71 -14.89 15.14
C SER A 217 3.14 -15.28 13.71
N VAL A 218 3.48 -14.28 12.89
CA VAL A 218 3.99 -14.50 11.52
C VAL A 218 5.24 -15.38 11.53
N ARG A 219 6.17 -15.17 12.47
CA ARG A 219 7.41 -15.96 12.59
C ARG A 219 7.13 -17.43 12.95
N GLU A 220 6.18 -17.67 13.85
CA GLU A 220 5.75 -19.03 14.20
C GLU A 220 5.07 -19.72 13.01
N THR A 221 4.26 -18.98 12.24
CA THR A 221 3.63 -19.46 11.02
C THR A 221 4.69 -19.85 9.96
N GLU A 222 5.70 -19.01 9.73
CA GLU A 222 6.83 -19.31 8.84
C GLU A 222 7.59 -20.56 9.31
N GLY A 223 7.78 -20.70 10.62
CA GLY A 223 8.41 -21.89 11.24
C GLY A 223 7.60 -23.17 11.02
N LEU A 224 6.26 -23.10 11.08
CA LEU A 224 5.38 -24.24 10.81
C LEU A 224 5.41 -24.68 9.34
N VAL A 225 5.42 -23.71 8.42
CA VAL A 225 5.50 -23.98 6.97
C VAL A 225 6.83 -24.67 6.65
N ARG A 226 7.95 -24.14 7.17
CA ARG A 226 9.29 -24.69 6.94
C ARG A 226 9.47 -26.11 7.51
N LYS A 227 8.95 -26.40 8.71
CA LYS A 227 9.04 -27.71 9.33
C LYS A 227 8.29 -28.80 8.55
N LYS A 228 7.30 -28.44 7.74
CA LYS A 228 6.46 -29.38 6.98
C LYS A 228 6.96 -29.61 5.56
N SER A 229 7.81 -28.73 5.03
CA SER A 229 8.43 -28.87 3.70
C SER A 229 9.72 -29.72 3.70
N GLU A 230 10.19 -30.18 4.86
CA GLU A 230 11.25 -31.19 4.92
C GLU A 230 10.62 -32.60 4.93
N PRO A 231 10.82 -33.47 3.90
CA PRO A 231 10.31 -34.81 3.92
C PRO A 231 11.09 -35.64 4.95
N GLY A 232 10.39 -35.98 5.99
CA GLY A 232 10.63 -37.12 6.87
C GLY A 232 12.06 -37.40 7.33
N THR A 233 12.45 -36.87 8.48
CA THR A 233 13.25 -37.60 9.43
C THR A 233 12.66 -37.37 10.82
N SER A 234 12.04 -38.46 11.30
CA SER A 234 11.52 -38.61 12.65
C SER A 234 12.67 -38.56 13.66
N ALA A 235 12.61 -37.64 14.62
CA ALA A 235 12.82 -37.83 16.04
C ALA A 235 12.80 -36.49 16.78
N PRO A 236 12.19 -36.37 17.96
CA PRO A 236 12.28 -35.15 18.74
C PRO A 236 13.64 -35.09 19.42
N THR A 237 14.66 -34.74 18.67
CA THR A 237 15.90 -34.33 19.30
C THR A 237 15.67 -32.88 19.70
N ARG A 238 15.61 -32.62 21.01
CA ARG A 238 15.94 -31.34 21.60
C ARG A 238 17.23 -30.88 20.95
N ARG A 239 17.14 -30.11 19.86
CA ARG A 239 18.24 -29.27 19.45
C ARG A 239 18.26 -28.11 20.43
N SER A 240 19.01 -28.34 21.51
CA SER A 240 19.79 -27.27 22.10
C SER A 240 20.27 -26.39 20.96
N SER A 241 20.03 -25.08 21.07
CA SER A 241 20.74 -24.08 20.32
C SER A 241 22.13 -24.62 20.00
N GLY A 242 22.40 -24.89 18.71
CA GLY A 242 23.76 -25.05 18.24
C GLY A 242 24.44 -23.70 18.44
N ALA A 243 24.91 -23.48 19.64
CA ALA A 243 26.05 -22.66 19.87
C ALA A 243 27.14 -23.37 19.07
N SER A 244 27.47 -22.93 17.86
CA SER A 244 28.83 -22.98 17.38
C SER A 244 29.66 -22.65 18.62
N GLU A 245 30.60 -23.53 19.01
CA GLU A 245 31.49 -23.24 20.12
C GLU A 245 32.14 -21.91 19.78
N LYS A 246 31.57 -20.84 20.38
CA LYS A 246 32.16 -19.51 20.26
C LYS A 246 33.54 -19.66 20.84
N ASP A 247 34.55 -19.31 20.04
CA ASP A 247 35.92 -19.29 20.42
C ASP A 247 36.07 -18.56 21.76
N ALA A 248 36.90 -19.08 22.66
CA ALA A 248 37.10 -18.51 24.00
C ALA A 248 37.45 -17.01 23.91
N ASP A 249 38.18 -16.61 22.86
CA ASP A 249 38.55 -15.23 22.57
C ASP A 249 37.33 -14.35 22.23
N THR A 250 36.37 -14.87 21.46
CA THR A 250 35.13 -14.17 21.12
C THR A 250 34.26 -13.93 22.37
N ARG A 251 34.21 -14.91 23.28
CA ARG A 251 33.45 -14.75 24.55
C ARG A 251 34.12 -13.74 25.48
N ALA A 252 35.44 -13.73 25.55
CA ALA A 252 36.17 -12.75 26.33
C ALA A 252 35.93 -11.34 25.79
N LEU A 253 35.96 -11.16 24.47
CA LEU A 253 35.71 -9.88 23.82
C LEU A 253 34.23 -9.42 24.01
N GLU A 254 33.27 -10.33 23.95
CA GLU A 254 31.84 -10.02 24.29
C GLU A 254 31.73 -9.52 25.74
N GLY A 255 32.42 -10.14 26.67
CA GLY A 255 32.43 -9.76 28.08
C GLY A 255 33.04 -8.37 28.30
N ASP A 256 34.19 -8.13 27.70
CA ASP A 256 34.90 -6.85 27.81
C ASP A 256 34.10 -5.70 27.21
N LEU A 257 33.54 -5.90 26.00
CA LEU A 257 32.67 -4.90 25.35
C LEU A 257 31.39 -4.65 26.13
N SER A 258 30.76 -5.71 26.67
CA SER A 258 29.56 -5.56 27.48
C SER A 258 29.81 -4.81 28.77
N ALA A 259 30.98 -5.04 29.42
CA ALA A 259 31.34 -4.34 30.62
C ALA A 259 31.69 -2.86 30.34
N HIS A 260 32.38 -2.60 29.24
CA HIS A 260 32.79 -1.24 28.84
C HIS A 260 31.56 -0.39 28.42
N LEU A 261 30.66 -0.94 27.62
CA LEU A 261 29.48 -0.25 27.14
C LEU A 261 28.33 -0.24 28.16
N LYS A 262 28.40 -1.06 29.20
CA LYS A 262 27.30 -1.31 30.15
C LYS A 262 26.01 -1.75 29.45
N MET A 263 26.13 -2.39 28.30
CA MET A 263 25.08 -2.90 27.43
C MET A 263 25.39 -4.33 27.02
N GLN A 264 24.37 -5.12 26.73
CA GLN A 264 24.60 -6.49 26.27
C GLN A 264 25.12 -6.49 24.83
N VAL A 265 26.31 -7.08 24.62
CA VAL A 265 26.96 -7.22 23.32
C VAL A 265 27.02 -8.70 22.95
N VAL A 266 26.62 -9.03 21.72
CA VAL A 266 26.68 -10.38 21.16
C VAL A 266 27.40 -10.31 19.82
N ILE A 267 28.46 -11.10 19.68
CA ILE A 267 29.27 -11.23 18.46
C ILE A 267 28.97 -12.59 17.82
N ASN A 268 28.48 -12.60 16.59
CA ASN A 268 28.31 -13.82 15.80
C ASN A 268 29.28 -13.75 14.62
N HIS A 269 30.29 -14.60 14.66
CA HIS A 269 31.27 -14.74 13.57
C HIS A 269 30.78 -15.81 12.57
N VAL A 270 31.00 -15.58 11.28
CA VAL A 270 30.70 -16.53 10.20
C VAL A 270 32.04 -17.00 9.61
N ASP A 271 32.18 -18.30 9.43
CA ASP A 271 33.43 -18.95 8.95
C ASP A 271 33.92 -18.42 7.59
N SER A 272 33.10 -17.69 6.85
CA SER A 272 33.44 -17.04 5.59
C SER A 272 34.18 -15.69 5.72
N GLY A 273 34.56 -15.27 6.94
CA GLY A 273 35.35 -14.06 7.18
C GLY A 273 34.56 -12.79 7.42
N GLY A 274 33.29 -12.92 7.86
CA GLY A 274 32.44 -11.81 8.28
C GLY A 274 31.74 -12.11 9.60
N GLY A 275 31.01 -11.13 10.16
CA GLY A 275 30.26 -11.33 11.40
C GLY A 275 29.23 -10.26 11.65
N THR A 276 28.42 -10.47 12.68
CA THR A 276 27.42 -9.52 13.15
C THR A 276 27.70 -9.18 14.61
N LEU A 277 27.82 -7.88 14.92
CA LEU A 277 27.86 -7.35 16.26
C LEU A 277 26.47 -6.81 16.60
N THR A 278 25.86 -7.30 17.66
CA THR A 278 24.55 -6.85 18.14
C THR A 278 24.71 -6.24 19.52
N VAL A 279 24.34 -4.98 19.68
CA VAL A 279 24.29 -4.28 20.96
C VAL A 279 22.82 -4.07 21.35
N THR A 280 22.46 -4.51 22.56
CA THR A 280 21.10 -4.38 23.08
C THR A 280 21.07 -3.27 24.13
N TYR A 281 20.29 -2.23 23.88
CA TYR A 281 20.06 -1.11 24.82
C TYR A 281 18.67 -1.19 25.45
N ARG A 282 18.47 -0.57 26.62
CA ARG A 282 17.23 -0.60 27.41
C ARG A 282 16.39 0.67 27.27
N ASP A 283 17.05 1.80 27.07
CA ASP A 283 16.44 3.13 27.01
C ASP A 283 17.15 4.02 25.97
N LEU A 284 16.58 5.17 25.67
CA LEU A 284 17.08 6.11 24.67
C LEU A 284 18.40 6.77 25.13
N ASP A 285 18.61 6.93 26.43
CA ASP A 285 19.86 7.52 26.96
C ASP A 285 21.05 6.61 26.68
N GLN A 286 20.87 5.29 26.78
CA GLN A 286 21.87 4.30 26.39
C GLN A 286 22.15 4.32 24.88
N LEU A 287 21.10 4.53 24.05
CA LEU A 287 21.27 4.65 22.61
C LEU A 287 22.08 5.90 22.24
N ASP A 288 21.79 7.04 22.87
CA ASP A 288 22.53 8.28 22.66
C ASP A 288 24.00 8.15 23.06
N ALA A 289 24.27 7.51 24.21
CA ALA A 289 25.64 7.22 24.64
C ALA A 289 26.38 6.32 23.63
N LEU A 290 25.72 5.31 23.07
CA LEU A 290 26.28 4.45 22.03
C LEU A 290 26.57 5.23 20.76
N CYS A 291 25.64 6.10 20.32
CA CYS A 291 25.82 6.96 19.15
C CYS A 291 27.02 7.92 19.32
N GLN A 292 27.20 8.49 20.50
CA GLN A 292 28.36 9.34 20.81
C GLN A 292 29.67 8.58 20.74
N LEU A 293 29.70 7.34 21.25
CA LEU A 293 30.88 6.50 21.19
C LEU A 293 31.25 6.04 19.75
N LEU A 294 30.25 5.77 18.93
CA LEU A 294 30.44 5.33 17.54
C LEU A 294 30.62 6.49 16.57
N GLY A 295 30.05 7.64 16.86
CA GLY A 295 30.10 8.83 16.01
C GLY A 295 31.40 9.62 16.08
N GLY A 296 32.34 9.31 17.00
CA GLY A 296 33.69 9.83 17.09
C GLY A 296 33.81 11.35 16.96
N ASN A 297 33.59 12.01 17.99
CA ASN A 297 33.80 13.37 18.37
C ASN A 297 33.89 14.32 18.32
#